data_f19228116efacf5906ea92da81dc7f60
#
_entry.id   f19228116efacf5906ea92da81dc7f60
#
_cell.length_a   1.000
_cell.length_b   1.000
_cell.length_c   1.000
_cell.angle_alpha   90.00
_cell.angle_beta   90.00
_cell.angle_gamma   90.00
#
_symmetry.space_group_name_H-M   'P 1'
#
loop_
_entity.id
_entity.type
_entity.pdbx_description
1 polymer ?
#
loop_
_entity_poly.entity_id
_entity_poly.type
_entity_poly.pdbx_seq_one_letter_code
_entity_poly.pdbx_strand_id
1 'polypeptide(L)'
;MSVTSVNPAADATNEYYLTRQSQMESNVRSYPRKLPLAIAKAQGCWVTDVEGTEYLDCLAGAGTLALGHNHPAVIQSIQDTLASGLPLHTLDLTTPLKDAFTEALLAYLPGGKEEYCLQFCGPSGADATEAAIKLAKTYTGRSSVISFSGGYHGMTHGSL
;
A
#
# COMPACT_ATOMS: atom_id res chain seq x y z
N MET A 1 24.45 -1.97 14.16
CA MET A 1 24.67 -1.28 12.89
C MET A 1 23.88 0.01 12.96
N SER A 2 24.54 1.16 12.92
CA SER A 2 23.90 2.46 12.90
C SER A 2 23.19 2.61 11.55
N VAL A 3 21.86 2.78 11.58
CA VAL A 3 21.12 3.23 10.41
C VAL A 3 21.61 4.65 10.14
N THR A 4 22.48 4.80 9.16
CA THR A 4 22.84 6.13 8.67
C THR A 4 21.54 6.79 8.21
N SER A 5 21.17 7.89 8.88
CA SER A 5 20.13 8.79 8.37
C SER A 5 20.50 9.11 6.92
N VAL A 6 19.64 8.72 5.97
CA VAL A 6 19.81 9.15 4.59
C VAL A 6 19.52 10.63 4.58
N ASN A 7 20.58 11.43 4.77
CA ASN A 7 20.49 12.87 4.54
C ASN A 7 20.41 13.03 3.01
N PRO A 8 19.33 13.60 2.46
CA PRO A 8 19.33 13.97 1.06
C PRO A 8 20.53 14.89 0.79
N ALA A 9 21.21 14.70 -0.33
CA ALA A 9 22.27 15.62 -0.74
C ALA A 9 21.67 17.05 -0.70
N ALA A 10 22.34 17.97 -0.05
CA ALA A 10 21.79 19.30 0.30
C ALA A 10 21.28 20.13 -0.90
N ASP A 11 21.65 19.74 -2.13
CA ASP A 11 21.33 20.42 -3.38
C ASP A 11 20.73 19.46 -4.44
N ALA A 12 20.13 18.33 -4.03
CA ALA A 12 19.63 17.35 -4.99
C ALA A 12 18.25 17.77 -5.53
N THR A 13 18.19 17.97 -6.85
CA THR A 13 16.98 18.34 -7.61
C THR A 13 16.11 17.14 -7.95
N ASN A 14 14.90 17.37 -8.43
CA ASN A 14 14.05 16.36 -9.04
C ASN A 14 14.80 15.60 -10.14
N GLU A 15 15.51 16.31 -11.04
CA GLU A 15 16.30 15.73 -12.11
C GLU A 15 17.39 14.79 -11.59
N TYR A 16 18.07 15.16 -10.53
CA TYR A 16 19.09 14.31 -9.90
C TYR A 16 18.51 12.95 -9.47
N TYR A 17 17.40 12.95 -8.73
CA TYR A 17 16.78 11.71 -8.26
C TYR A 17 16.17 10.88 -9.39
N LEU A 18 15.53 11.51 -10.36
CA LEU A 18 14.92 10.82 -11.49
C LEU A 18 15.97 10.18 -12.42
N THR A 19 17.10 10.85 -12.61
CA THR A 19 18.24 10.29 -13.35
C THR A 19 18.78 9.05 -12.66
N ARG A 20 19.02 9.11 -11.36
CA ARG A 20 19.46 7.96 -10.59
C ARG A 20 18.44 6.82 -10.62
N GLN A 21 17.16 7.14 -10.47
CA GLN A 21 16.09 6.16 -10.59
C GLN A 21 16.12 5.47 -11.95
N SER A 22 16.31 6.21 -13.04
CA SER A 22 16.38 5.64 -14.38
C SER A 22 17.59 4.73 -14.63
N GLN A 23 18.67 4.94 -13.89
CA GLN A 23 19.90 4.14 -13.99
C GLN A 23 19.89 2.89 -13.10
N MET A 24 19.18 2.95 -11.96
CA MET A 24 19.26 1.92 -10.91
C MET A 24 18.00 1.07 -10.79
N GLU A 25 16.87 1.55 -11.28
CA GLU A 25 15.59 0.83 -11.19
C GLU A 25 15.13 0.30 -12.56
N SER A 26 14.36 -0.77 -12.51
CA SER A 26 13.72 -1.33 -13.71
C SER A 26 12.80 -0.29 -14.39
N ASN A 27 12.65 -0.43 -15.71
CA ASN A 27 11.72 0.38 -16.50
C ASN A 27 10.24 0.03 -16.25
N VAL A 28 9.92 -0.94 -15.40
CA VAL A 28 8.56 -1.29 -15.00
C VAL A 28 8.04 -0.27 -13.99
N ARG A 29 7.80 0.96 -14.47
CA ARG A 29 7.28 2.10 -13.69
C ARG A 29 6.40 2.94 -14.58
N SER A 30 5.24 3.36 -14.08
CA SER A 30 4.29 4.20 -14.84
C SER A 30 4.25 5.64 -14.35
N TYR A 31 4.16 5.87 -13.05
CA TYR A 31 3.97 7.20 -12.47
C TYR A 31 5.10 8.20 -12.76
N PRO A 32 6.40 7.87 -12.64
CA PRO A 32 7.48 8.81 -12.92
C PRO A 32 7.50 9.36 -14.34
N ARG A 33 6.89 8.65 -15.30
CA ARG A 33 6.76 9.13 -16.67
C ARG A 33 5.75 10.28 -16.84
N LYS A 34 4.78 10.35 -15.92
CA LYS A 34 3.70 11.35 -15.95
C LYS A 34 3.86 12.41 -14.87
N LEU A 35 4.48 12.02 -13.75
CA LEU A 35 4.72 12.84 -12.57
C LEU A 35 6.22 12.80 -12.27
N PRO A 36 7.05 13.59 -12.98
CA PRO A 36 8.50 13.56 -12.84
C PRO A 36 8.94 14.32 -11.56
N LEU A 37 8.55 13.80 -10.41
CA LEU A 37 8.78 14.41 -9.10
C LEU A 37 9.52 13.44 -8.18
N ALA A 38 10.44 13.97 -7.39
CA ALA A 38 11.05 13.31 -6.25
C ALA A 38 10.40 13.88 -4.98
N ILE A 39 9.58 13.09 -4.31
CA ILE A 39 8.82 13.55 -3.14
C ILE A 39 9.71 13.55 -1.91
N ALA A 40 9.78 14.69 -1.21
CA ALA A 40 10.53 14.86 0.02
C ALA A 40 9.63 14.75 1.27
N LYS A 41 8.42 15.26 1.21
CA LYS A 41 7.48 15.32 2.35
C LYS A 41 6.04 15.12 1.87
N ALA A 42 5.21 14.67 2.78
CA ALA A 42 3.77 14.60 2.55
C ALA A 42 3.02 14.75 3.88
N GLN A 43 1.90 15.49 3.86
CA GLN A 43 1.05 15.67 5.03
C GLN A 43 -0.39 15.96 4.59
N GLY A 44 -1.35 15.20 5.10
CA GLY A 44 -2.75 15.33 4.69
C GLY A 44 -2.91 15.13 3.18
N CYS A 45 -3.43 16.12 2.48
CA CYS A 45 -3.60 16.09 1.02
C CYS A 45 -2.44 16.74 0.25
N TRP A 46 -1.35 17.11 0.90
CA TRP A 46 -0.25 17.83 0.28
C TRP A 46 1.01 16.98 0.22
N VAL A 47 1.69 17.05 -0.89
CA VAL A 47 3.04 16.49 -1.09
C VAL A 47 3.98 17.62 -1.49
N THR A 48 5.21 17.56 -1.01
CA THR A 48 6.26 18.54 -1.32
C THR A 48 7.40 17.81 -1.98
N ASP A 49 7.86 18.28 -3.12
CA ASP A 49 9.04 17.73 -3.80
C ASP A 49 10.35 18.16 -3.13
N VAL A 50 11.46 17.64 -3.63
CA VAL A 50 12.80 17.94 -3.11
C VAL A 50 13.24 19.38 -3.37
N GLU A 51 12.59 20.10 -4.29
CA GLU A 51 12.83 21.51 -4.60
C GLU A 51 11.91 22.44 -3.81
N GLY A 52 11.05 21.88 -2.96
CA GLY A 52 10.15 22.62 -2.08
C GLY A 52 8.83 23.03 -2.70
N THR A 53 8.51 22.56 -3.91
CA THR A 53 7.22 22.83 -4.55
C THR A 53 6.14 21.95 -3.95
N GLU A 54 5.01 22.55 -3.61
CA GLU A 54 3.85 21.85 -3.02
C GLU A 54 2.81 21.51 -4.09
N TYR A 55 2.27 20.32 -4.00
CA TYR A 55 1.22 19.80 -4.89
C TYR A 55 0.07 19.24 -4.07
N LEU A 56 -1.16 19.48 -4.55
CA LEU A 56 -2.35 18.81 -4.03
C LEU A 56 -2.38 17.36 -4.57
N ASP A 57 -2.28 16.39 -3.68
CA ASP A 57 -2.35 14.97 -4.05
C ASP A 57 -3.80 14.51 -4.22
N CYS A 58 -4.25 14.46 -5.46
CA CYS A 58 -5.53 13.86 -5.83
C CYS A 58 -5.42 12.37 -6.18
N LEU A 59 -4.21 11.79 -6.18
CA LEU A 59 -3.99 10.36 -6.41
C LEU A 59 -4.24 9.52 -5.16
N ALA A 60 -3.92 10.09 -3.98
CA ALA A 60 -4.16 9.49 -2.66
C ALA A 60 -3.68 8.03 -2.55
N GLY A 61 -2.49 7.73 -3.09
CA GLY A 61 -1.95 6.37 -3.12
C GLY A 61 -2.84 5.37 -3.86
N ALA A 62 -3.49 5.80 -4.95
CA ALA A 62 -4.51 5.04 -5.68
C ALA A 62 -5.70 4.61 -4.78
N GLY A 63 -6.12 5.50 -3.89
CA GLY A 63 -7.25 5.30 -2.98
C GLY A 63 -6.91 4.66 -1.64
N THR A 64 -5.64 4.35 -1.38
CA THR A 64 -5.23 3.73 -0.10
C THR A 64 -5.07 4.72 1.05
N LEU A 65 -4.92 6.01 0.75
CA LEU A 65 -4.70 7.08 1.73
C LEU A 65 -5.99 7.84 2.08
N ALA A 66 -7.03 7.12 2.50
CA ALA A 66 -8.33 7.72 2.82
C ALA A 66 -8.26 8.80 3.92
N LEU A 67 -7.29 8.74 4.82
CA LEU A 67 -7.04 9.72 5.87
C LEU A 67 -5.96 10.75 5.49
N GLY A 68 -5.43 10.68 4.27
CA GLY A 68 -4.30 11.48 3.82
C GLY A 68 -2.94 10.94 4.29
N HIS A 69 -1.89 11.63 3.85
CA HIS A 69 -0.51 11.29 4.22
C HIS A 69 -0.23 11.57 5.69
N ASN A 70 0.49 10.67 6.33
CA ASN A 70 1.01 10.83 7.69
C ASN A 70 -0.03 11.30 8.70
N HIS A 71 -1.25 10.72 8.63
CA HIS A 71 -2.31 11.07 9.59
C HIS A 71 -1.84 10.79 11.03
N PRO A 72 -1.96 11.76 11.96
CA PRO A 72 -1.37 11.65 13.29
C PRO A 72 -1.80 10.39 14.06
N ALA A 73 -3.08 10.01 13.98
CA ALA A 73 -3.56 8.81 14.66
C ALA A 73 -2.95 7.52 14.09
N VAL A 74 -2.70 7.47 12.76
CA VAL A 74 -2.05 6.31 12.11
C VAL A 74 -0.59 6.22 12.54
N ILE A 75 0.13 7.36 12.51
CA ILE A 75 1.54 7.43 12.94
C ILE A 75 1.67 7.01 14.41
N GLN A 76 0.80 7.51 15.29
CA GLN A 76 0.81 7.15 16.70
C GLN A 76 0.58 5.65 16.90
N SER A 77 -0.43 5.06 16.23
CA SER A 77 -0.71 3.62 16.30
C SER A 77 0.48 2.77 15.83
N ILE A 78 1.19 3.18 14.79
CA ILE A 78 2.41 2.51 14.33
C ILE A 78 3.51 2.58 15.38
N GLN A 79 3.75 3.77 15.96
CA GLN A 79 4.75 3.97 17.00
C GLN A 79 4.45 3.15 18.24
N ASP A 80 3.19 3.10 18.70
CA ASP A 80 2.76 2.31 19.85
C ASP A 80 2.97 0.83 19.60
N THR A 81 2.64 0.36 18.38
CA THR A 81 2.86 -1.04 17.99
C THR A 81 4.34 -1.40 17.99
N LEU A 82 5.20 -0.54 17.46
CA LEU A 82 6.65 -0.76 17.47
C LEU A 82 7.21 -0.77 18.90
N ALA A 83 6.70 0.09 19.77
CA ALA A 83 7.11 0.17 21.17
C ALA A 83 6.61 -1.00 22.02
N SER A 84 5.54 -1.67 21.61
CA SER A 84 4.90 -2.77 22.37
C SER A 84 5.72 -4.06 22.42
N GLY A 85 6.74 -4.22 21.56
CA GLY A 85 7.51 -5.45 21.43
C GLY A 85 6.78 -6.60 20.74
N LEU A 86 5.62 -6.35 20.12
CA LEU A 86 4.95 -7.34 19.29
C LEU A 86 5.83 -7.72 18.08
N PRO A 87 5.86 -9.00 17.68
CA PRO A 87 6.61 -9.41 16.51
C PRO A 87 6.05 -8.74 15.25
N LEU A 88 6.94 -8.18 14.42
CA LEU A 88 6.56 -7.53 13.16
C LEU A 88 6.28 -8.52 12.02
N HIS A 89 6.63 -9.78 12.21
CA HIS A 89 6.39 -10.85 11.25
C HIS A 89 5.98 -12.13 11.99
N THR A 90 4.83 -12.67 11.65
CA THR A 90 4.24 -13.81 12.39
C THR A 90 3.84 -14.97 11.48
N LEU A 91 4.16 -14.90 10.18
CA LEU A 91 3.59 -15.81 9.17
C LEU A 91 2.05 -15.78 9.25
N ASP A 92 1.43 -16.95 9.43
CA ASP A 92 -0.01 -17.11 9.61
C ASP A 92 -0.44 -17.20 11.10
N LEU A 93 0.50 -17.08 12.02
CA LEU A 93 0.18 -17.03 13.45
C LEU A 93 -0.61 -15.77 13.79
N THR A 94 -1.44 -15.88 14.83
CA THR A 94 -2.21 -14.72 15.31
C THR A 94 -1.47 -13.91 16.37
N THR A 95 -1.90 -12.66 16.54
CA THR A 95 -1.50 -11.77 17.65
C THR A 95 -2.74 -11.08 18.20
N PRO A 96 -2.70 -10.52 19.42
CA PRO A 96 -3.82 -9.73 19.94
C PRO A 96 -4.21 -8.56 19.02
N LEU A 97 -3.24 -7.92 18.37
CA LEU A 97 -3.49 -6.83 17.44
C LEU A 97 -4.21 -7.31 16.15
N LYS A 98 -3.77 -8.45 15.61
CA LYS A 98 -4.40 -9.05 14.42
C LYS A 98 -5.83 -9.50 14.75
N ASP A 99 -6.05 -10.07 15.91
CA ASP A 99 -7.36 -10.50 16.38
C ASP A 99 -8.31 -9.30 16.54
N ALA A 100 -7.89 -8.26 17.23
CA ALA A 100 -8.65 -7.03 17.41
C ALA A 100 -9.00 -6.35 16.07
N PHE A 101 -8.06 -6.33 15.11
CA PHE A 101 -8.33 -5.84 13.77
C PHE A 101 -9.40 -6.68 13.06
N THR A 102 -9.29 -8.01 13.15
CA THR A 102 -10.26 -8.94 12.55
C THR A 102 -11.66 -8.70 13.07
N GLU A 103 -11.80 -8.60 14.38
CA GLU A 103 -13.09 -8.34 15.07
C GLU A 103 -13.67 -6.98 14.63
N ALA A 104 -12.84 -5.94 14.66
CA ALA A 104 -13.27 -4.60 14.26
C ALA A 104 -13.72 -4.55 12.78
N LEU A 105 -12.99 -5.20 11.87
CA LEU A 105 -13.35 -5.21 10.45
C LEU A 105 -14.65 -5.99 10.20
N LEU A 106 -14.81 -7.15 10.81
CA LEU A 106 -16.03 -7.96 10.65
C LEU A 106 -17.28 -7.24 11.20
N ALA A 107 -17.13 -6.39 12.22
CA ALA A 107 -18.24 -5.61 12.74
C ALA A 107 -18.85 -4.61 11.73
N TYR A 108 -18.11 -4.21 10.69
CA TYR A 108 -18.60 -3.34 9.61
C TYR A 108 -19.29 -4.09 8.48
N LEU A 109 -19.16 -5.42 8.42
CA LEU A 109 -19.77 -6.22 7.36
C LEU A 109 -21.19 -6.64 7.73
N PRO A 110 -22.16 -6.59 6.78
CA PRO A 110 -23.50 -7.14 7.02
C PRO A 110 -23.41 -8.63 7.37
N GLY A 111 -24.02 -9.06 8.47
CA GLY A 111 -23.89 -10.44 8.97
C GLY A 111 -22.66 -10.72 9.83
N GLY A 112 -21.65 -9.86 9.77
CA GLY A 112 -20.49 -9.92 10.66
C GLY A 112 -19.75 -11.26 10.63
N LYS A 113 -19.22 -11.66 11.79
CA LYS A 113 -18.47 -12.91 11.96
C LYS A 113 -19.27 -14.20 11.72
N GLU A 114 -20.59 -14.12 11.71
CA GLU A 114 -21.44 -15.29 11.46
C GLU A 114 -21.48 -15.68 9.96
N GLU A 115 -21.20 -14.70 9.09
CA GLU A 115 -21.25 -14.91 7.63
C GLU A 115 -19.89 -14.83 6.96
N TYR A 116 -18.90 -14.19 7.58
CA TYR A 116 -17.62 -13.89 6.95
C TYR A 116 -16.41 -14.39 7.74
N CYS A 117 -15.40 -14.78 6.98
CA CYS A 117 -14.04 -15.02 7.46
C CYS A 117 -13.06 -14.14 6.70
N LEU A 118 -12.01 -13.67 7.37
CA LEU A 118 -10.96 -12.88 6.71
C LEU A 118 -9.83 -13.78 6.23
N GLN A 119 -9.42 -13.56 4.99
CA GLN A 119 -8.17 -14.10 4.46
C GLN A 119 -7.15 -12.98 4.34
N PHE A 120 -6.09 -13.05 5.14
CA PHE A 120 -4.97 -12.13 5.01
C PHE A 120 -4.09 -12.57 3.82
N CYS A 121 -3.82 -11.62 2.93
CA CYS A 121 -2.99 -11.80 1.74
C CYS A 121 -1.69 -11.00 1.88
N GLY A 122 -0.92 -10.89 0.81
CA GLY A 122 0.18 -9.95 0.71
C GLY A 122 -0.30 -8.48 0.82
N PRO A 123 0.62 -7.51 0.95
CA PRO A 123 0.29 -6.13 1.31
C PRO A 123 -0.27 -5.29 0.15
N SER A 124 -0.73 -5.92 -0.95
CA SER A 124 -1.29 -5.20 -2.08
C SER A 124 -2.71 -5.64 -2.43
N GLY A 125 -3.49 -4.73 -3.03
CA GLY A 125 -4.82 -5.08 -3.55
C GLY A 125 -4.77 -6.14 -4.66
N ALA A 126 -3.68 -6.19 -5.43
CA ALA A 126 -3.46 -7.23 -6.43
C ALA A 126 -3.37 -8.62 -5.80
N ASP A 127 -2.71 -8.77 -4.65
CA ASP A 127 -2.65 -10.05 -3.94
C ASP A 127 -4.03 -10.51 -3.45
N ALA A 128 -4.85 -9.58 -2.99
CA ALA A 128 -6.23 -9.88 -2.60
C ALA A 128 -7.09 -10.29 -3.81
N THR A 129 -6.92 -9.64 -4.95
CA THR A 129 -7.59 -10.00 -6.21
C THR A 129 -7.17 -11.39 -6.68
N GLU A 130 -5.87 -11.72 -6.66
CA GLU A 130 -5.38 -13.06 -6.99
C GLU A 130 -5.98 -14.13 -6.06
N ALA A 131 -6.01 -13.87 -4.76
CA ALA A 131 -6.59 -14.78 -3.79
C ALA A 131 -8.10 -15.01 -4.05
N ALA A 132 -8.84 -13.95 -4.36
CA ALA A 132 -10.25 -14.01 -4.69
C ALA A 132 -10.51 -14.83 -5.97
N ILE A 133 -9.73 -14.59 -7.03
CA ILE A 133 -9.82 -15.36 -8.28
C ILE A 133 -9.51 -16.83 -8.03
N LYS A 134 -8.45 -17.13 -7.29
CA LYS A 134 -8.07 -18.50 -6.93
C LYS A 134 -9.16 -19.20 -6.13
N LEU A 135 -9.70 -18.51 -5.12
CA LEU A 135 -10.79 -19.05 -4.30
C LEU A 135 -12.04 -19.34 -5.14
N ALA A 136 -12.46 -18.39 -5.98
CA ALA A 136 -13.63 -18.53 -6.85
C ALA A 136 -13.48 -19.71 -7.82
N LYS A 137 -12.32 -19.85 -8.47
CA LYS A 137 -12.03 -20.98 -9.37
C LYS A 137 -12.03 -22.31 -8.63
N THR A 138 -11.42 -22.36 -7.47
CA THR A 138 -11.34 -23.59 -6.66
C THR A 138 -12.72 -24.02 -6.17
N TYR A 139 -13.51 -23.08 -5.66
CA TYR A 139 -14.84 -23.35 -5.14
C TYR A 139 -15.84 -23.76 -6.22
N THR A 140 -15.80 -23.09 -7.37
CA THR A 140 -16.78 -23.36 -8.46
C THR A 140 -16.35 -24.44 -9.44
N GLY A 141 -15.08 -24.83 -9.46
CA GLY A 141 -14.49 -25.70 -10.48
C GLY A 141 -14.39 -25.06 -11.88
N ARG A 142 -14.71 -23.77 -12.01
CA ARG A 142 -14.67 -23.04 -13.29
C ARG A 142 -13.32 -22.39 -13.52
N SER A 143 -12.85 -22.41 -14.78
CA SER A 143 -11.54 -21.84 -15.14
C SER A 143 -11.62 -20.41 -15.66
N SER A 144 -12.73 -20.02 -16.26
CA SER A 144 -12.89 -18.71 -16.91
C SER A 144 -13.31 -17.62 -15.93
N VAL A 145 -12.79 -16.41 -16.17
CA VAL A 145 -13.15 -15.19 -15.45
C VAL A 145 -13.64 -14.17 -16.49
N ILE A 146 -14.69 -13.46 -16.16
CA ILE A 146 -15.19 -12.35 -16.97
C ILE A 146 -14.67 -11.05 -16.34
N SER A 147 -14.03 -10.23 -17.16
CA SER A 147 -13.58 -8.89 -16.75
C SER A 147 -14.21 -7.82 -17.64
N PHE A 148 -14.31 -6.60 -17.11
CA PHE A 148 -14.85 -5.47 -17.85
C PHE A 148 -13.70 -4.60 -18.36
N SER A 149 -13.78 -4.18 -19.62
CA SER A 149 -12.80 -3.29 -20.23
C SER A 149 -12.70 -1.98 -19.46
N GLY A 150 -11.49 -1.52 -19.19
CA GLY A 150 -11.21 -0.31 -18.42
C GLY A 150 -11.17 -0.50 -16.89
N GLY A 151 -11.46 -1.69 -16.38
CA GLY A 151 -11.23 -2.04 -14.98
C GLY A 151 -9.72 -2.19 -14.70
N TYR A 152 -9.29 -1.78 -13.49
CA TYR A 152 -7.93 -2.03 -13.00
C TYR A 152 -8.02 -2.83 -11.71
N HIS A 153 -7.39 -3.99 -11.69
CA HIS A 153 -7.43 -4.91 -10.55
C HIS A 153 -6.04 -5.28 -10.01
N GLY A 154 -4.99 -4.78 -10.63
CA GLY A 154 -3.60 -5.04 -10.26
C GLY A 154 -2.72 -5.34 -11.46
N MET A 155 -1.48 -5.71 -11.18
CA MET A 155 -0.46 -6.03 -12.20
C MET A 155 0.13 -7.43 -12.02
N THR A 156 -0.55 -8.29 -11.29
CA THR A 156 -0.18 -9.70 -11.19
C THR A 156 -0.79 -10.50 -12.34
N HIS A 157 -0.37 -11.74 -12.52
CA HIS A 157 -0.78 -12.55 -13.67
C HIS A 157 -2.31 -12.71 -13.82
N GLY A 158 -3.04 -12.85 -12.74
CA GLY A 158 -4.49 -13.05 -12.78
C GLY A 158 -5.29 -11.75 -12.61
N SER A 159 -4.67 -10.69 -12.10
CA SER A 159 -5.33 -9.40 -11.89
C SER A 159 -5.13 -8.39 -13.04
N LEU A 160 -4.21 -8.69 -13.99
CA LEU A 160 -3.87 -7.84 -15.14
C LEU A 160 -5.00 -7.82 -16.19
#